data_8a0a7feef3fa7dbed970c3e91c0ae476
#
_entry.id   8a0a7feef3fa7dbed970c3e91c0ae476
#
_cell.length_a   1.000
_cell.length_b   1.000
_cell.length_c   1.000
_cell.angle_alpha   90.00
_cell.angle_beta   90.00
_cell.angle_gamma   90.00
#
_symmetry.space_group_name_H-M   'P 1'
#
loop_
_entity.id
_entity.type
_entity.pdbx_description
1 polymer ?
#
loop_
_entity_poly.entity_id
_entity_poly.type
_entity_poly.pdbx_seq_one_letter_code
_entity_poly.pdbx_strand_id
1 'polypeptide(L)'
;MITLGIMIPLLIGYFIYVNYWEYIENLLWNEDYDQRAMNFNSDSEIPTPWHFKYEYKDLYKGLDLSHHNKIVDFDALGKYDFIYHKATEGNTFVDPKFNSRINQFVRMGIPCGAYHFFTTGSSGKAQFKHFKSVVSKNYPLIPVLDIEINKNGWSKKKLNKELSTWINLCEKYYGVKPIIYSSSHFYIKYDLKQHGCMFWSGDINSKSLVKPCIHQKKLVKVTGIIGKVDYNEACNIFINPCSTYNEF
;
A
#
# COMPACT_ATOMS: atom_id res chain seq x y z
N MET A 1 -12.92 -19.91 -40.01
CA MET A 1 -11.87 -18.88 -39.82
C MET A 1 -12.23 -17.91 -38.69
N ILE A 2 -12.42 -18.37 -37.46
CA ILE A 2 -12.80 -17.52 -36.31
C ILE A 2 -11.83 -17.68 -35.12
N THR A 3 -10.77 -18.46 -35.24
CA THR A 3 -9.92 -18.83 -34.08
C THR A 3 -8.64 -18.03 -33.92
N LEU A 4 -8.24 -17.17 -34.83
CA LEU A 4 -6.99 -16.38 -34.71
C LEU A 4 -7.16 -15.07 -33.92
N GLY A 5 -8.36 -14.48 -33.85
CA GLY A 5 -8.57 -13.16 -33.21
C GLY A 5 -8.57 -13.16 -31.71
N ILE A 6 -8.77 -14.31 -31.06
CA ILE A 6 -8.87 -14.41 -29.59
C ILE A 6 -7.53 -14.83 -28.96
N MET A 7 -6.66 -15.51 -29.70
CA MET A 7 -5.38 -16.00 -29.20
C MET A 7 -4.32 -14.88 -29.01
N ILE A 8 -4.35 -13.84 -29.82
CA ILE A 8 -3.35 -12.76 -29.77
C ILE A 8 -3.45 -11.94 -28.47
N PRO A 9 -4.64 -11.49 -28.01
CA PRO A 9 -4.76 -10.78 -26.72
C PRO A 9 -4.39 -11.64 -25.51
N LEU A 10 -4.68 -12.95 -25.56
CA LEU A 10 -4.32 -13.87 -24.49
C LEU A 10 -2.81 -14.12 -24.42
N LEU A 11 -2.14 -14.19 -25.58
CA LEU A 11 -0.68 -14.32 -25.64
C LEU A 11 0.03 -13.04 -25.19
N ILE A 12 -0.49 -11.87 -25.52
CA ILE A 12 0.04 -10.59 -25.05
C ILE A 12 -0.16 -10.45 -23.55
N GLY A 13 -1.34 -10.79 -23.03
CA GLY A 13 -1.64 -10.79 -21.59
C GLY A 13 -0.75 -11.76 -20.82
N TYR A 14 -0.51 -12.96 -21.35
CA TYR A 14 0.39 -13.96 -20.79
C TYR A 14 1.86 -13.48 -20.83
N PHE A 15 2.29 -12.87 -21.93
CA PHE A 15 3.65 -12.34 -22.10
C PHE A 15 3.93 -11.18 -21.14
N ILE A 16 2.95 -10.27 -20.94
CA ILE A 16 3.04 -9.20 -19.93
C ILE A 16 3.07 -9.79 -18.51
N TYR A 17 2.24 -10.80 -18.24
CA TYR A 17 2.19 -11.47 -16.94
C TYR A 17 3.51 -12.20 -16.64
N VAL A 18 4.08 -12.94 -17.59
CA VAL A 18 5.35 -13.66 -17.41
C VAL A 18 6.52 -12.69 -17.24
N ASN A 19 6.60 -11.62 -18.03
CA ASN A 19 7.66 -10.62 -17.90
C ASN A 19 7.53 -9.81 -16.59
N TYR A 20 6.29 -9.53 -16.14
CA TYR A 20 6.05 -8.90 -14.85
C TYR A 20 6.44 -9.83 -13.70
N TRP A 21 6.15 -11.12 -13.80
CA TRP A 21 6.52 -12.12 -12.81
C TRP A 21 8.04 -12.36 -12.79
N GLU A 22 8.68 -12.48 -13.94
CA GLU A 22 10.13 -12.60 -14.09
C GLU A 22 10.86 -11.34 -13.58
N TYR A 23 10.29 -10.16 -13.78
CA TYR A 23 10.77 -8.90 -13.20
C TYR A 23 10.67 -8.91 -11.66
N ILE A 24 9.55 -9.39 -11.11
CA ILE A 24 9.36 -9.54 -9.66
C ILE A 24 10.30 -10.61 -9.09
N GLU A 25 10.48 -11.75 -9.76
CA GLU A 25 11.43 -12.77 -9.32
C GLU A 25 12.87 -12.26 -9.35
N ASN A 26 13.29 -11.55 -10.38
CA ASN A 26 14.62 -10.93 -10.44
C ASN A 26 14.83 -9.87 -9.36
N LEU A 27 13.79 -9.13 -8.97
CA LEU A 27 13.81 -8.21 -7.82
C LEU A 27 13.94 -8.94 -6.48
N LEU A 28 13.35 -10.14 -6.36
CA LEU A 28 13.30 -10.90 -5.12
C LEU A 28 14.54 -11.80 -4.91
N TRP A 29 15.25 -12.19 -5.99
CA TRP A 29 16.31 -13.21 -5.96
C TRP A 29 17.69 -12.68 -6.38
N ASN A 30 17.91 -11.38 -6.46
CA ASN A 30 19.22 -10.84 -6.79
C ASN A 30 20.15 -10.92 -5.58
N GLU A 31 20.98 -11.94 -5.52
CA GLU A 31 21.93 -12.25 -4.42
C GLU A 31 22.96 -11.13 -4.16
N ASP A 32 23.17 -10.20 -5.08
CA ASP A 32 24.05 -9.03 -4.91
C ASP A 32 23.55 -8.01 -3.87
N TYR A 33 22.33 -8.18 -3.39
CA TYR A 33 21.71 -7.30 -2.39
C TYR A 33 22.24 -7.50 -0.97
N ASP A 34 22.81 -8.67 -0.65
CA ASP A 34 23.11 -9.07 0.74
C ASP A 34 24.43 -8.49 1.29
N GLN A 35 25.35 -8.02 0.42
CA GLN A 35 26.68 -7.58 0.88
C GLN A 35 26.80 -6.09 1.23
N ARG A 36 25.84 -5.23 0.86
CA ARG A 36 25.89 -3.78 1.14
C ARG A 36 25.22 -3.36 2.44
N ALA A 37 24.52 -4.27 3.10
CA ALA A 37 23.73 -3.97 4.31
C ALA A 37 24.57 -3.83 5.61
N MET A 38 25.87 -4.08 5.58
CA MET A 38 26.67 -4.20 6.83
C MET A 38 27.46 -2.94 7.23
N ASN A 39 27.41 -1.83 6.53
CA ASN A 39 28.14 -0.61 6.92
C ASN A 39 27.17 0.55 7.22
N PHE A 40 26.64 0.54 8.43
CA PHE A 40 25.82 1.64 8.95
C PHE A 40 26.67 2.57 9.83
N ASN A 41 26.84 3.81 9.40
CA ASN A 41 27.31 4.91 10.24
C ASN A 41 26.11 5.69 10.76
N SER A 42 26.11 6.00 12.05
CA SER A 42 24.98 6.45 12.87
C SER A 42 24.50 7.89 12.66
N ASP A 43 24.95 8.60 11.61
CA ASP A 43 24.63 10.00 11.41
C ASP A 43 23.65 10.23 10.27
N SER A 44 22.40 10.38 10.66
CA SER A 44 21.33 11.23 10.10
C SER A 44 20.81 11.04 8.67
N GLU A 45 21.26 10.13 7.83
CA GLU A 45 20.67 9.91 6.50
C GLU A 45 19.79 8.66 6.46
N ILE A 46 18.58 8.84 5.95
CA ILE A 46 17.66 7.73 5.67
C ILE A 46 18.31 6.83 4.63
N PRO A 47 18.62 5.55 4.95
CA PRO A 47 19.30 4.69 3.98
C PRO A 47 18.43 4.44 2.77
N THR A 48 19.00 4.67 1.61
CA THR A 48 18.46 4.27 0.32
C THR A 48 19.52 3.42 -0.41
N PRO A 49 19.16 2.28 -0.98
CA PRO A 49 17.85 1.63 -1.04
C PRO A 49 17.49 0.88 0.25
N TRP A 50 16.19 0.68 0.48
CA TRP A 50 15.66 -0.05 1.63
C TRP A 50 16.07 -1.51 1.56
N HIS A 51 16.84 -2.00 2.53
CA HIS A 51 17.19 -3.41 2.63
C HIS A 51 16.33 -4.06 3.70
N PHE A 52 15.27 -4.75 3.27
CA PHE A 52 14.61 -5.69 4.15
C PHE A 52 15.17 -7.07 3.89
N LYS A 53 15.44 -7.81 4.93
CA LYS A 53 15.59 -9.24 4.81
C LYS A 53 14.21 -9.83 4.52
N TYR A 54 13.95 -10.08 3.22
CA TYR A 54 12.69 -10.67 2.80
C TYR A 54 12.74 -12.18 3.05
N GLU A 55 11.91 -12.66 3.95
CA GLU A 55 11.73 -14.08 4.19
C GLU A 55 10.36 -14.49 3.63
N TYR A 56 10.34 -15.49 2.74
CA TYR A 56 9.09 -16.01 2.20
C TYR A 56 8.22 -16.59 3.33
N LYS A 57 6.96 -16.21 3.38
CA LYS A 57 5.97 -16.71 4.34
C LYS A 57 4.66 -17.00 3.62
N ASP A 58 3.96 -18.02 4.05
CA ASP A 58 2.59 -18.30 3.58
C ASP A 58 1.61 -17.18 3.97
N LEU A 59 1.91 -16.48 5.06
CA LEU A 59 1.07 -15.42 5.60
C LEU A 59 1.92 -14.34 6.28
N TYR A 60 1.77 -13.11 5.82
CA TYR A 60 2.39 -11.91 6.40
C TYR A 60 1.42 -11.21 7.35
N LYS A 61 1.94 -10.75 8.48
CA LYS A 61 1.18 -10.09 9.55
C LYS A 61 1.54 -8.63 9.63
N GLY A 62 0.55 -7.76 9.55
CA GLY A 62 0.77 -6.31 9.57
C GLY A 62 -0.21 -5.56 10.45
N LEU A 63 0.10 -4.28 10.61
CA LEU A 63 -0.76 -3.32 11.29
C LEU A 63 -1.05 -2.14 10.36
N ASP A 64 -2.23 -1.55 10.50
CA ASP A 64 -2.45 -0.21 9.99
C ASP A 64 -2.74 0.76 11.13
N LEU A 65 -2.17 1.95 11.01
CA LEU A 65 -2.03 2.93 12.08
C LEU A 65 -2.42 4.33 11.62
N SER A 66 -2.82 5.14 12.58
CA SER A 66 -2.99 6.59 12.43
C SER A 66 -2.57 7.32 13.71
N HIS A 67 -2.70 8.64 13.73
CA HIS A 67 -2.44 9.43 14.94
C HIS A 67 -3.29 9.03 16.15
N HIS A 68 -4.41 8.35 15.93
CA HIS A 68 -5.27 7.84 17.00
C HIS A 68 -4.62 6.73 17.83
N ASN A 69 -3.69 5.96 17.24
CA ASN A 69 -2.99 4.92 17.96
C ASN A 69 -1.88 5.53 18.82
N LYS A 70 -1.83 5.20 20.11
CA LYS A 70 -0.78 5.67 21.02
C LYS A 70 0.33 4.62 21.11
N ILE A 71 1.41 4.79 20.33
CA ILE A 71 2.60 3.95 20.39
C ILE A 71 3.44 4.42 21.60
N VAL A 72 3.81 3.46 22.45
CA VAL A 72 4.64 3.67 23.65
C VAL A 72 5.96 2.89 23.59
N ASP A 73 6.03 1.89 22.71
CA ASP A 73 7.23 1.09 22.48
C ASP A 73 7.26 0.67 20.99
N PHE A 74 8.19 1.25 20.24
CA PHE A 74 8.35 0.96 18.82
C PHE A 74 9.03 -0.40 18.59
N ASP A 75 9.96 -0.81 19.48
CA ASP A 75 10.71 -2.05 19.30
C ASP A 75 9.79 -3.28 19.36
N ALA A 76 8.74 -3.20 20.18
CA ALA A 76 7.72 -4.24 20.24
C ALA A 76 6.95 -4.44 18.93
N LEU A 77 7.02 -3.50 17.99
CA LEU A 77 6.38 -3.58 16.67
C LEU A 77 7.26 -4.27 15.63
N GLY A 78 8.55 -4.50 15.91
CA GLY A 78 9.50 -5.17 15.01
C GLY A 78 9.14 -6.61 14.63
N LYS A 79 8.17 -7.21 15.31
CA LYS A 79 7.65 -8.56 15.00
C LYS A 79 6.64 -8.60 13.84
N TYR A 80 6.18 -7.44 13.36
CA TYR A 80 5.24 -7.36 12.25
C TYR A 80 5.99 -7.25 10.93
N ASP A 81 5.45 -7.92 9.92
CA ASP A 81 6.08 -8.03 8.61
C ASP A 81 5.88 -6.76 7.78
N PHE A 82 4.82 -5.97 8.08
CA PHE A 82 4.55 -4.69 7.43
C PHE A 82 3.71 -3.76 8.30
N ILE A 83 3.86 -2.46 8.09
CA ILE A 83 3.05 -1.43 8.74
C ILE A 83 2.60 -0.40 7.70
N TYR A 84 1.30 -0.14 7.62
CA TYR A 84 0.76 1.02 6.92
C TYR A 84 0.40 2.12 7.91
N HIS A 85 0.64 3.37 7.54
CA HIS A 85 0.28 4.51 8.37
C HIS A 85 -0.51 5.54 7.57
N LYS A 86 -1.57 6.13 8.17
CA LYS A 86 -2.29 7.26 7.57
C LYS A 86 -1.32 8.39 7.31
N ALA A 87 -1.29 8.86 6.07
CA ALA A 87 -0.49 10.02 5.69
C ALA A 87 -1.38 11.25 5.55
N THR A 88 -2.46 11.13 4.79
CA THR A 88 -3.34 12.25 4.45
C THR A 88 -4.80 11.85 4.38
N GLU A 89 -5.69 12.86 4.48
CA GLU A 89 -7.12 12.72 4.25
C GLU A 89 -7.64 13.90 3.45
N GLY A 90 -8.48 13.64 2.46
CA GLY A 90 -9.00 14.67 1.60
C GLY A 90 -7.88 15.49 0.94
N ASN A 91 -8.10 16.77 0.76
CA ASN A 91 -7.13 17.65 0.09
C ASN A 91 -6.33 18.57 1.03
N THR A 92 -6.46 18.42 2.35
CA THR A 92 -5.85 19.35 3.33
C THR A 92 -5.29 18.69 4.59
N PHE A 93 -5.86 17.60 5.08
CA PHE A 93 -5.42 16.99 6.34
C PHE A 93 -4.17 16.14 6.15
N VAL A 94 -3.15 16.41 6.98
CA VAL A 94 -1.96 15.56 7.13
C VAL A 94 -2.00 14.93 8.52
N ASP A 95 -1.78 13.62 8.59
CA ASP A 95 -1.67 12.95 9.89
C ASP A 95 -0.43 13.47 10.65
N PRO A 96 -0.61 14.07 11.84
CA PRO A 96 0.47 14.76 12.54
C PRO A 96 1.58 13.81 13.04
N LYS A 97 1.33 12.51 13.02
CA LYS A 97 2.31 11.49 13.44
C LYS A 97 2.97 10.77 12.27
N PHE A 98 2.50 10.98 11.04
CA PHE A 98 2.97 10.25 9.86
C PHE A 98 4.50 10.32 9.72
N ASN A 99 5.04 11.51 9.51
CA ASN A 99 6.47 11.68 9.20
C ASN A 99 7.39 11.12 10.29
N SER A 100 7.09 11.39 11.56
CA SER A 100 7.93 10.91 12.66
C SER A 100 7.90 9.39 12.79
N ARG A 101 6.71 8.78 12.63
CA ARG A 101 6.54 7.33 12.79
C ARG A 101 7.04 6.54 11.60
N ILE A 102 6.75 6.99 10.37
CA ILE A 102 7.22 6.29 9.17
C ILE A 102 8.76 6.26 9.14
N ASN A 103 9.41 7.38 9.48
CA ASN A 103 10.87 7.43 9.57
C ASN A 103 11.42 6.51 10.67
N GLN A 104 10.71 6.35 11.78
CA GLN A 104 11.11 5.41 12.83
C GLN A 104 11.00 3.95 12.36
N PHE A 105 9.89 3.56 11.71
CA PHE A 105 9.72 2.21 11.15
C PHE A 105 10.80 1.88 10.14
N VAL A 106 11.11 2.84 9.29
CA VAL A 106 12.20 2.76 8.34
C VAL A 106 13.54 2.47 9.02
N ARG A 107 13.95 3.24 10.02
CA ARG A 107 15.21 3.02 10.77
C ARG A 107 15.26 1.66 11.43
N MET A 108 14.10 1.11 11.78
CA MET A 108 13.98 -0.23 12.37
C MET A 108 13.97 -1.34 11.31
N GLY A 109 14.04 -1.02 10.01
CA GLY A 109 13.97 -2.00 8.94
C GLY A 109 12.60 -2.66 8.80
N ILE A 110 11.52 -2.03 9.30
CA ILE A 110 10.16 -2.55 9.15
C ILE A 110 9.59 -2.05 7.82
N PRO A 111 9.17 -2.95 6.91
CA PRO A 111 8.49 -2.56 5.69
C PRO A 111 7.27 -1.69 5.99
N CYS A 112 7.27 -0.45 5.53
CA CYS A 112 6.20 0.48 5.85
C CYS A 112 5.74 1.30 4.63
N GLY A 113 4.46 1.68 4.65
CA GLY A 113 3.81 2.42 3.58
C GLY A 113 2.78 3.41 4.09
N ALA A 114 2.25 4.18 3.16
CA ALA A 114 1.32 5.26 3.42
C ALA A 114 -0.07 4.96 2.86
N TYR A 115 -1.12 5.33 3.60
CA TYR A 115 -2.45 5.36 3.03
C TYR A 115 -3.06 6.76 3.02
N HIS A 116 -3.89 7.01 2.01
CA HIS A 116 -4.68 8.21 1.82
C HIS A 116 -6.16 7.90 2.06
N PHE A 117 -6.78 8.56 3.01
CA PHE A 117 -8.22 8.47 3.22
C PHE A 117 -8.94 9.38 2.23
N PHE A 118 -9.59 8.76 1.24
CA PHE A 118 -10.28 9.48 0.18
C PHE A 118 -11.64 10.00 0.65
N THR A 119 -11.90 11.27 0.42
CA THR A 119 -13.18 11.89 0.76
C THR A 119 -13.92 12.34 -0.49
N THR A 120 -15.25 12.36 -0.43
CA THR A 120 -16.08 12.87 -1.52
C THR A 120 -16.31 14.40 -1.45
N GLY A 121 -15.46 15.11 -0.69
CA GLY A 121 -15.50 16.57 -0.54
C GLY A 121 -14.65 17.35 -1.55
N SER A 122 -13.71 16.67 -2.24
CA SER A 122 -12.80 17.31 -3.19
C SER A 122 -12.43 16.36 -4.33
N SER A 123 -11.88 16.91 -5.43
CA SER A 123 -11.54 16.12 -6.61
C SER A 123 -10.37 15.15 -6.36
N GLY A 124 -10.35 14.01 -7.07
CA GLY A 124 -9.25 13.05 -7.01
C GLY A 124 -7.90 13.69 -7.34
N LYS A 125 -7.87 14.64 -8.28
CA LYS A 125 -6.63 15.38 -8.63
C LYS A 125 -6.12 16.23 -7.46
N ALA A 126 -7.00 16.93 -6.73
CA ALA A 126 -6.59 17.74 -5.58
C ALA A 126 -6.07 16.86 -4.43
N GLN A 127 -6.78 15.76 -4.16
CA GLN A 127 -6.37 14.78 -3.13
C GLN A 127 -5.04 14.10 -3.46
N PHE A 128 -4.83 13.71 -4.73
CA PHE A 128 -3.54 13.17 -5.14
C PHE A 128 -2.40 14.19 -5.02
N LYS A 129 -2.63 15.45 -5.45
CA LYS A 129 -1.64 16.52 -5.27
C LYS A 129 -1.24 16.68 -3.80
N HIS A 130 -2.21 16.61 -2.91
CA HIS A 130 -1.99 16.67 -1.47
C HIS A 130 -1.21 15.44 -0.96
N PHE A 131 -1.64 14.23 -1.32
CA PHE A 131 -0.95 12.99 -0.94
C PHE A 131 0.52 12.99 -1.36
N LYS A 132 0.80 13.29 -2.63
CA LYS A 132 2.17 13.29 -3.15
C LYS A 132 3.07 14.38 -2.55
N SER A 133 2.52 15.46 -1.96
CA SER A 133 3.33 16.49 -1.29
C SER A 133 3.82 16.04 0.10
N VAL A 134 3.25 14.96 0.64
CA VAL A 134 3.57 14.40 1.96
C VAL A 134 4.32 13.08 1.86
N VAL A 135 3.97 12.25 0.87
CA VAL A 135 4.46 10.88 0.75
C VAL A 135 5.57 10.78 -0.30
N SER A 136 6.75 10.42 0.14
CA SER A 136 7.91 10.21 -0.74
C SER A 136 7.71 9.00 -1.66
N LYS A 137 8.30 9.06 -2.87
CA LYS A 137 8.42 7.89 -3.76
C LYS A 137 9.26 6.76 -3.16
N ASN A 138 10.14 7.10 -2.24
CA ASN A 138 11.11 6.18 -1.67
C ASN A 138 10.56 5.32 -0.53
N TYR A 139 9.29 5.46 -0.15
CA TYR A 139 8.71 4.56 0.85
C TYR A 139 8.53 3.16 0.29
N PRO A 140 8.85 2.13 1.11
CA PRO A 140 9.04 0.77 0.61
C PRO A 140 7.77 0.09 0.09
N LEU A 141 6.61 0.39 0.67
CA LEU A 141 5.38 -0.29 0.27
C LEU A 141 4.55 0.54 -0.73
N ILE A 142 3.79 -0.17 -1.56
CA ILE A 142 2.85 0.43 -2.52
C ILE A 142 1.85 1.33 -1.79
N PRO A 143 1.58 2.56 -2.29
CA PRO A 143 0.58 3.44 -1.70
C PRO A 143 -0.81 2.81 -1.64
N VAL A 144 -1.58 3.17 -0.62
CA VAL A 144 -2.96 2.70 -0.44
C VAL A 144 -3.94 3.84 -0.59
N LEU A 145 -4.99 3.60 -1.37
CA LEU A 145 -6.17 4.46 -1.51
C LEU A 145 -7.30 3.87 -0.68
N ASP A 146 -7.58 4.49 0.45
CA ASP A 146 -8.64 4.09 1.38
C ASP A 146 -9.94 4.81 1.01
N ILE A 147 -10.94 4.07 0.55
CA ILE A 147 -12.27 4.59 0.22
C ILE A 147 -13.36 3.73 0.82
N GLU A 148 -14.02 4.27 1.84
CA GLU A 148 -15.04 3.57 2.61
C GLU A 148 -16.39 4.30 2.61
N ILE A 149 -16.38 5.62 2.44
CA ILE A 149 -17.53 6.47 2.67
C ILE A 149 -17.78 7.40 1.49
N ASN A 150 -19.01 7.37 0.98
CA ASN A 150 -19.50 8.36 0.01
C ASN A 150 -20.41 9.38 0.73
N LYS A 151 -19.81 10.19 1.61
CA LYS A 151 -20.54 11.16 2.46
C LYS A 151 -21.37 12.17 1.66
N ASN A 152 -20.86 12.61 0.51
CA ASN A 152 -21.52 13.63 -0.31
C ASN A 152 -22.50 13.03 -1.35
N GLY A 153 -22.78 11.73 -1.28
CA GLY A 153 -23.73 11.09 -2.17
C GLY A 153 -23.36 11.15 -3.66
N TRP A 154 -22.08 11.11 -4.00
CA TRP A 154 -21.68 11.11 -5.41
C TRP A 154 -22.26 9.89 -6.14
N SER A 155 -22.74 10.10 -7.36
CA SER A 155 -23.14 8.99 -8.20
C SER A 155 -21.97 8.03 -8.42
N LYS A 156 -22.27 6.75 -8.70
CA LYS A 156 -21.24 5.73 -9.03
C LYS A 156 -20.30 6.23 -10.12
N LYS A 157 -20.85 6.88 -11.18
CA LYS A 157 -20.06 7.44 -12.28
C LYS A 157 -19.11 8.54 -11.82
N LYS A 158 -19.57 9.48 -10.98
CA LYS A 158 -18.73 10.56 -10.44
C LYS A 158 -17.64 10.01 -9.53
N LEU A 159 -17.99 9.13 -8.59
CA LEU A 159 -17.05 8.54 -7.68
C LEU A 159 -15.92 7.84 -8.45
N ASN A 160 -16.27 6.94 -9.38
CA ASN A 160 -15.28 6.20 -10.17
C ASN A 160 -14.42 7.12 -11.04
N LYS A 161 -14.96 8.21 -11.59
CA LYS A 161 -14.18 9.21 -12.33
C LYS A 161 -13.09 9.83 -11.45
N GLU A 162 -13.44 10.24 -10.25
CA GLU A 162 -12.48 10.88 -9.33
C GLU A 162 -11.46 9.88 -8.78
N LEU A 163 -11.88 8.65 -8.49
CA LEU A 163 -10.96 7.56 -8.11
C LEU A 163 -10.00 7.22 -9.25
N SER A 164 -10.50 7.06 -10.50
CA SER A 164 -9.63 6.85 -11.67
C SER A 164 -8.61 7.96 -11.84
N THR A 165 -9.00 9.22 -11.61
CA THR A 165 -8.07 10.35 -11.69
C THR A 165 -6.96 10.22 -10.65
N TRP A 166 -7.29 9.91 -9.40
CA TRP A 166 -6.32 9.71 -8.33
C TRP A 166 -5.38 8.53 -8.65
N ILE A 167 -5.95 7.38 -9.04
CA ILE A 167 -5.23 6.13 -9.35
C ILE A 167 -4.25 6.33 -10.50
N ASN A 168 -4.68 6.95 -11.60
CA ASN A 168 -3.82 7.19 -12.76
C ASN A 168 -2.67 8.14 -12.44
N LEU A 169 -2.92 9.15 -11.61
CA LEU A 169 -1.87 10.06 -11.14
C LEU A 169 -0.91 9.37 -10.19
N CYS A 170 -1.40 8.45 -9.34
CA CYS A 170 -0.60 7.62 -8.47
C CYS A 170 0.32 6.70 -9.29
N GLU A 171 -0.24 5.96 -10.24
CA GLU A 171 0.50 5.08 -11.13
C GLU A 171 1.57 5.85 -11.93
N LYS A 172 1.21 7.01 -12.48
CA LYS A 172 2.18 7.87 -13.19
C LYS A 172 3.31 8.35 -12.30
N TYR A 173 3.06 8.64 -11.03
CA TYR A 173 4.05 9.21 -10.12
C TYR A 173 4.87 8.15 -9.41
N TYR A 174 4.25 7.08 -8.89
CA TYR A 174 4.93 6.02 -8.14
C TYR A 174 5.33 4.81 -9.00
N GLY A 175 4.96 4.79 -10.29
CA GLY A 175 5.25 3.66 -11.18
C GLY A 175 4.37 2.44 -10.98
N VAL A 176 3.40 2.49 -10.07
CA VAL A 176 2.53 1.38 -9.69
C VAL A 176 1.14 1.88 -9.32
N LYS A 177 0.11 1.09 -9.62
CA LYS A 177 -1.26 1.35 -9.14
C LYS A 177 -1.31 1.18 -7.63
N PRO A 178 -2.10 2.01 -6.92
CA PRO A 178 -2.29 1.84 -5.49
C PRO A 178 -3.05 0.54 -5.17
N ILE A 179 -2.95 0.10 -3.91
CA ILE A 179 -3.90 -0.86 -3.37
C ILE A 179 -5.19 -0.09 -2.99
N ILE A 180 -6.36 -0.61 -3.32
CA ILE A 180 -7.63 -0.05 -2.85
C ILE A 180 -8.02 -0.74 -1.54
N TYR A 181 -8.12 0.03 -0.45
CA TYR A 181 -8.74 -0.43 0.79
C TYR A 181 -10.22 -0.01 0.82
N SER A 182 -11.09 -0.94 1.16
CA SER A 182 -12.52 -0.73 1.33
C SER A 182 -13.20 -1.93 1.98
N SER A 183 -14.43 -1.78 2.47
CA SER A 183 -15.28 -2.95 2.73
C SER A 183 -15.66 -3.64 1.41
N SER A 184 -15.83 -4.96 1.41
CA SER A 184 -16.20 -5.70 0.20
C SER A 184 -17.56 -5.27 -0.34
N HIS A 185 -18.50 -4.87 0.53
CA HIS A 185 -19.78 -4.31 0.11
C HIS A 185 -19.63 -2.99 -0.67
N PHE A 186 -18.80 -2.07 -0.18
CA PHE A 186 -18.54 -0.81 -0.87
C PHE A 186 -17.82 -1.06 -2.19
N TYR A 187 -16.84 -1.97 -2.19
CA TYR A 187 -16.10 -2.37 -3.38
C TYR A 187 -17.02 -2.91 -4.48
N ILE A 188 -17.95 -3.80 -4.15
CA ILE A 188 -18.94 -4.35 -5.09
C ILE A 188 -19.94 -3.28 -5.53
N LYS A 189 -20.52 -2.54 -4.56
CA LYS A 189 -21.55 -1.51 -4.82
C LYS A 189 -21.08 -0.50 -5.85
N TYR A 190 -19.84 -0.03 -5.72
CA TYR A 190 -19.29 0.99 -6.61
C TYR A 190 -18.46 0.41 -7.75
N ASP A 191 -18.35 -0.93 -7.85
CA ASP A 191 -17.60 -1.62 -8.91
C ASP A 191 -16.14 -1.18 -9.00
N LEU A 192 -15.46 -1.18 -7.86
CA LEU A 192 -14.08 -0.69 -7.78
C LEU A 192 -13.09 -1.62 -8.50
N LYS A 193 -13.50 -2.86 -8.81
CA LYS A 193 -12.72 -3.82 -9.60
C LYS A 193 -12.33 -3.27 -10.98
N GLN A 194 -13.15 -2.39 -11.57
CA GLN A 194 -12.89 -1.78 -12.87
C GLN A 194 -11.55 -1.00 -12.95
N HIS A 195 -11.01 -0.57 -11.81
CA HIS A 195 -9.75 0.17 -11.75
C HIS A 195 -8.52 -0.71 -11.90
N GLY A 196 -8.65 -2.05 -11.80
CA GLY A 196 -7.55 -3.00 -11.93
C GLY A 196 -6.48 -2.85 -10.84
N CYS A 197 -6.88 -2.42 -9.65
CA CYS A 197 -6.03 -2.32 -8.47
C CYS A 197 -6.12 -3.59 -7.63
N MET A 198 -5.10 -3.88 -6.86
CA MET A 198 -5.18 -4.87 -5.78
C MET A 198 -6.18 -4.41 -4.72
N PHE A 199 -6.78 -5.37 -4.03
CA PHE A 199 -7.83 -5.10 -3.05
C PHE A 199 -7.40 -5.48 -1.64
N TRP A 200 -7.52 -4.54 -0.72
CA TRP A 200 -7.40 -4.75 0.73
C TRP A 200 -8.78 -4.67 1.35
N SER A 201 -9.24 -5.78 1.94
CA SER A 201 -10.57 -5.84 2.57
C SER A 201 -10.55 -5.29 3.98
N GLY A 202 -11.44 -4.33 4.24
CA GLY A 202 -11.75 -3.80 5.57
C GLY A 202 -12.86 -4.55 6.32
N ASP A 203 -13.17 -5.80 5.92
CA ASP A 203 -14.25 -6.59 6.53
C ASP A 203 -13.81 -7.23 7.85
N ILE A 204 -13.78 -6.46 8.91
CA ILE A 204 -13.35 -6.89 10.25
C ILE A 204 -14.26 -7.99 10.80
N ASN A 205 -13.64 -9.05 11.36
CA ASN A 205 -14.34 -10.19 11.98
C ASN A 205 -15.32 -10.94 11.04
N SER A 206 -15.20 -10.74 9.75
CA SER A 206 -16.04 -11.38 8.74
C SER A 206 -15.22 -11.88 7.55
N LYS A 207 -15.82 -12.73 6.73
CA LYS A 207 -15.20 -13.16 5.47
C LYS A 207 -15.45 -12.08 4.41
N SER A 208 -14.41 -11.70 3.71
CA SER A 208 -14.55 -10.80 2.55
C SER A 208 -15.35 -11.49 1.44
N LEU A 209 -16.25 -10.74 0.80
CA LEU A 209 -17.02 -11.20 -0.37
C LEU A 209 -16.18 -11.27 -1.64
N VAL A 210 -15.04 -10.59 -1.66
CA VAL A 210 -14.09 -10.57 -2.77
C VAL A 210 -12.75 -11.04 -2.24
N LYS A 211 -12.03 -11.88 -2.98
CA LYS A 211 -10.68 -12.35 -2.57
C LYS A 211 -9.73 -11.16 -2.47
N PRO A 212 -9.25 -10.80 -1.27
CA PRO A 212 -8.34 -9.68 -1.08
C PRO A 212 -6.89 -10.14 -1.17
N CYS A 213 -5.98 -9.21 -1.44
CA CYS A 213 -4.54 -9.40 -1.26
C CYS A 213 -4.10 -9.13 0.19
N ILE A 214 -4.78 -8.19 0.87
CA ILE A 214 -4.64 -7.93 2.31
C ILE A 214 -6.04 -7.97 2.93
N HIS A 215 -6.16 -8.52 4.13
CA HIS A 215 -7.42 -8.57 4.86
C HIS A 215 -7.23 -8.03 6.27
N GLN A 216 -7.95 -6.96 6.61
CA GLN A 216 -8.07 -6.46 7.98
C GLN A 216 -8.96 -7.40 8.77
N LYS A 217 -8.35 -8.20 9.62
CA LYS A 217 -9.03 -9.35 10.27
C LYS A 217 -9.78 -8.97 11.52
N LYS A 218 -9.16 -8.16 12.34
CA LYS A 218 -9.68 -7.88 13.70
C LYS A 218 -8.94 -6.70 14.36
N LEU A 219 -9.57 -6.14 15.38
CA LEU A 219 -8.94 -5.24 16.33
C LEU A 219 -8.25 -6.05 17.43
N VAL A 220 -6.95 -5.83 17.64
CA VAL A 220 -6.14 -6.56 18.62
C VAL A 220 -5.45 -5.61 19.60
N LYS A 221 -5.18 -6.09 20.81
CA LYS A 221 -4.21 -5.47 21.71
C LYS A 221 -2.83 -5.99 21.37
N VAL A 222 -1.86 -5.10 21.17
CA VAL A 222 -0.47 -5.47 20.87
C VAL A 222 0.46 -4.78 21.85
N THR A 223 1.57 -5.44 22.19
CA THR A 223 2.63 -4.83 22.99
C THR A 223 3.15 -3.62 22.23
N GLY A 224 3.41 -2.53 22.94
CA GLY A 224 3.90 -1.28 22.35
C GLY A 224 2.82 -0.29 21.90
N ILE A 225 1.52 -0.67 21.92
CA ILE A 225 0.41 0.24 21.59
C ILE A 225 -0.63 0.21 22.72
N ILE A 226 -1.03 1.40 23.17
CA ILE A 226 -2.15 1.52 24.12
C ILE A 226 -3.47 1.45 23.35
N GLY A 227 -4.38 0.57 23.81
CA GLY A 227 -5.66 0.33 23.17
C GLY A 227 -5.63 -0.83 22.17
N LYS A 228 -6.54 -0.78 21.21
CA LYS A 228 -6.62 -1.76 20.11
C LYS A 228 -6.11 -1.14 18.83
N VAL A 229 -5.61 -1.98 17.94
CA VAL A 229 -5.09 -1.61 16.64
C VAL A 229 -5.59 -2.59 15.59
N ASP A 230 -5.70 -2.14 14.36
CA ASP A 230 -6.10 -2.94 13.21
C ASP A 230 -5.00 -3.93 12.84
N TYR A 231 -5.38 -5.22 12.85
CA TYR A 231 -4.50 -6.33 12.52
C TYR A 231 -4.86 -6.89 11.15
N ASN A 232 -3.84 -7.03 10.34
CA ASN A 232 -3.95 -7.41 8.94
C ASN A 232 -3.18 -8.69 8.62
N GLU A 233 -3.71 -9.43 7.67
CA GLU A 233 -3.07 -10.60 7.06
C GLU A 233 -2.94 -10.38 5.55
N ALA A 234 -1.77 -10.67 5.00
CA ALA A 234 -1.49 -10.51 3.58
C ALA A 234 -0.86 -11.77 2.99
N CYS A 235 -1.16 -12.04 1.72
CA CYS A 235 -0.57 -13.16 0.98
C CYS A 235 0.84 -12.84 0.45
N ASN A 236 1.24 -11.56 0.48
CA ASN A 236 2.55 -11.09 0.05
C ASN A 236 2.88 -9.75 0.71
N ILE A 237 4.14 -9.29 0.61
CA ILE A 237 4.53 -7.91 0.89
C ILE A 237 4.56 -7.14 -0.43
N PHE A 238 3.87 -6.03 -0.46
CA PHE A 238 3.66 -5.23 -1.67
C PHE A 238 4.69 -4.10 -1.74
N ILE A 239 5.86 -4.39 -2.32
CA ILE A 239 6.97 -3.45 -2.46
C ILE A 239 6.67 -2.41 -3.54
N ASN A 240 6.97 -1.16 -3.25
CA ASN A 240 6.90 -0.07 -4.22
C ASN A 240 8.12 -0.13 -5.16
N PRO A 241 7.96 -0.35 -6.46
CA PRO A 241 9.08 -0.48 -7.38
C PRO A 241 9.95 0.79 -7.45
N CYS A 242 9.39 1.97 -7.20
CA CYS A 242 10.15 3.22 -7.16
C CYS A 242 11.04 3.37 -5.91
N SER A 243 10.82 2.58 -4.86
CA SER A 243 11.65 2.63 -3.65
C SER A 243 13.02 1.98 -3.83
N THR A 244 13.18 1.15 -4.85
CA THR A 244 14.42 0.40 -5.15
C THR A 244 15.35 1.14 -6.11
N TYR A 245 14.89 2.21 -6.76
CA TYR A 245 15.67 2.97 -7.73
C TYR A 245 16.07 4.32 -7.14
N ASN A 246 17.31 4.42 -6.67
CA ASN A 246 18.01 5.70 -6.71
C ASN A 246 18.61 5.82 -8.09
N GLU A 247 18.05 6.68 -8.93
CA GLU A 247 18.80 7.25 -10.03
C GLU A 247 19.92 8.10 -9.41
N PHE A 248 21.14 7.71 -9.70
CA PHE A 248 22.34 8.54 -9.51
C PHE A 248 22.32 9.69 -10.50
#